data_efb1b4bbffda0a5226fc2ec323dae0ae
#
_entry.id   efb1b4bbffda0a5226fc2ec323dae0ae
#
_cell.length_a   1.000
_cell.length_b   1.000
_cell.length_c   1.000
_cell.angle_alpha   90.00
_cell.angle_beta   90.00
_cell.angle_gamma   90.00
#
_symmetry.space_group_name_H-M   'P 1'
#
loop_
_entity.id
_entity.type
_entity.pdbx_description
1 polymer ?
#
loop_
_entity_poly.entity_id
_entity_poly.type
_entity_poly.pdbx_seq_one_letter_code
_entity_poly.pdbx_strand_id
1 'polypeptide(L)'
;STPANPDYCTYALEQRNGVKNGTISTDIQAELDKLLWCDLVVFNFPLYWFSVPAIMKGWIDRVFVSGEVYGGKRFYDRGGLKGRKALVCFSLGGQEHMFAERGIHGPVEGMLKPLLQGSLAYAGLDVLPPFVAWHVPYITDEARSQILEDLKHRLAHLQEDQPLTFPSLENFDERLNPLR
;
A
#
# COMPACT_ATOMS: atom_id res chain seq x y z
N SER A 1 13.56 -4.70 -21.89
CA SER A 1 14.95 -4.21 -21.78
C SER A 1 15.89 -5.37 -21.51
N THR A 2 17.08 -5.36 -22.10
CA THR A 2 18.12 -6.35 -21.81
C THR A 2 18.68 -6.05 -20.42
N PRO A 3 18.81 -7.05 -19.53
CA PRO A 3 19.38 -6.83 -18.20
C PRO A 3 20.83 -6.34 -18.29
N ALA A 4 21.24 -5.50 -17.31
CA ALA A 4 22.60 -4.97 -17.26
C ALA A 4 23.65 -6.08 -17.08
N ASN A 5 23.29 -7.17 -16.41
CA ASN A 5 24.06 -8.41 -16.34
C ASN A 5 23.22 -9.55 -16.90
N PRO A 6 23.60 -10.15 -18.05
CA PRO A 6 22.84 -11.25 -18.65
C PRO A 6 22.86 -12.53 -17.82
N ASP A 7 23.88 -12.72 -16.98
CA ASP A 7 24.06 -13.95 -16.18
C ASP A 7 23.36 -13.88 -14.82
N TYR A 8 23.01 -12.66 -14.38
CA TYR A 8 22.38 -12.46 -13.06
C TYR A 8 21.49 -11.22 -13.03
N CYS A 9 20.18 -11.44 -12.91
CA CYS A 9 19.21 -10.37 -12.82
C CYS A 9 18.89 -10.02 -11.35
N THR A 10 19.29 -8.82 -10.90
CA THR A 10 18.81 -8.24 -9.65
C THR A 10 17.68 -7.26 -9.99
N TYR A 11 16.43 -7.68 -9.83
CA TYR A 11 15.25 -6.94 -10.29
C TYR A 11 15.24 -5.46 -9.83
N ALA A 12 15.53 -5.19 -8.55
CA ALA A 12 15.57 -3.83 -8.01
C ALA A 12 16.66 -2.96 -8.65
N LEU A 13 17.81 -3.54 -9.05
CA LEU A 13 18.86 -2.81 -9.78
C LEU A 13 18.46 -2.54 -11.21
N GLU A 14 17.79 -3.50 -11.87
CA GLU A 14 17.27 -3.31 -13.23
C GLU A 14 16.20 -2.22 -13.26
N GLN A 15 15.30 -2.18 -12.28
CA GLN A 15 14.33 -1.08 -12.14
C GLN A 15 15.04 0.27 -12.01
N ARG A 16 16.02 0.39 -11.10
CA ARG A 16 16.78 1.62 -10.88
C ARG A 16 17.53 2.07 -12.14
N ASN A 17 18.19 1.14 -12.83
CA ASN A 17 18.87 1.41 -14.08
C ASN A 17 17.89 1.85 -15.17
N GLY A 18 16.73 1.19 -15.24
CA GLY A 18 15.67 1.54 -16.18
C GLY A 18 15.17 2.96 -16.00
N VAL A 19 14.92 3.37 -14.75
CA VAL A 19 14.53 4.77 -14.43
C VAL A 19 15.64 5.74 -14.82
N LYS A 20 16.87 5.49 -14.35
CA LYS A 20 18.03 6.37 -14.60
C LYS A 20 18.33 6.57 -16.09
N ASN A 21 18.12 5.54 -16.89
CA ASN A 21 18.46 5.53 -18.32
C ASN A 21 17.24 5.81 -19.22
N GLY A 22 16.04 6.02 -18.64
CA GLY A 22 14.79 6.22 -19.40
C GLY A 22 14.38 4.99 -20.21
N THR A 23 14.72 3.78 -19.75
CA THR A 23 14.45 2.51 -20.43
C THR A 23 13.40 1.65 -19.74
N ILE A 24 12.72 2.21 -18.73
CA ILE A 24 11.58 1.53 -18.09
C ILE A 24 10.43 1.42 -19.11
N SER A 25 9.63 0.37 -19.05
CA SER A 25 8.52 0.20 -19.99
C SER A 25 7.49 1.31 -19.82
N THR A 26 6.92 1.76 -20.94
CA THR A 26 6.02 2.94 -20.98
C THR A 26 4.79 2.79 -20.11
N ASP A 27 4.25 1.57 -19.97
CA ASP A 27 3.14 1.25 -19.09
C ASP A 27 3.49 1.48 -17.63
N ILE A 28 4.68 1.05 -17.19
CA ILE A 28 5.16 1.25 -15.82
C ILE A 28 5.51 2.71 -15.56
N GLN A 29 6.13 3.39 -16.52
CA GLN A 29 6.43 4.82 -16.38
C GLN A 29 5.15 5.63 -16.20
N ALA A 30 4.11 5.36 -17.00
CA ALA A 30 2.82 6.04 -16.88
C ALA A 30 2.16 5.82 -15.50
N GLU A 31 2.25 4.63 -14.93
CA GLU A 31 1.72 4.36 -13.59
C GLU A 31 2.58 5.02 -12.49
N LEU A 32 3.90 4.99 -12.64
CA LEU A 32 4.82 5.68 -11.73
C LEU A 32 4.57 7.19 -11.73
N ASP A 33 4.38 7.80 -12.90
CA ASP A 33 4.10 9.22 -13.01
C ASP A 33 2.80 9.61 -12.30
N LYS A 34 1.74 8.79 -12.43
CA LYS A 34 0.48 8.98 -11.68
C LYS A 34 0.70 8.88 -10.16
N LEU A 35 1.46 7.87 -9.73
CA LEU A 35 1.77 7.66 -8.31
C LEU A 35 2.59 8.82 -7.71
N LEU A 36 3.53 9.37 -8.49
CA LEU A 36 4.33 10.52 -8.07
C LEU A 36 3.56 11.85 -8.15
N TRP A 37 2.51 11.92 -8.95
CA TRP A 37 1.68 13.11 -9.11
C TRP A 37 0.57 13.21 -8.07
N CYS A 38 -0.05 12.10 -7.66
CA CYS A 38 -1.22 12.12 -6.80
C CYS A 38 -0.88 12.50 -5.35
N ASP A 39 -1.83 13.15 -4.66
CA ASP A 39 -1.76 13.41 -3.22
C ASP A 39 -2.33 12.25 -2.39
N LEU A 40 -3.25 11.47 -2.99
CA LEU A 40 -3.89 10.31 -2.39
C LEU A 40 -3.94 9.17 -3.41
N VAL A 41 -3.47 8.00 -3.01
CA VAL A 41 -3.71 6.75 -3.75
C VAL A 41 -4.73 5.89 -3.02
N VAL A 42 -5.75 5.42 -3.74
CA VAL A 42 -6.78 4.52 -3.22
C VAL A 42 -6.60 3.13 -3.80
N PHE A 43 -6.34 2.16 -2.92
CA PHE A 43 -6.29 0.74 -3.28
C PHE A 43 -7.65 0.12 -2.99
N ASN A 44 -8.44 -0.17 -4.03
CA ASN A 44 -9.78 -0.74 -3.89
C ASN A 44 -9.82 -2.14 -4.51
N PHE A 45 -10.12 -3.17 -3.67
CA PHE A 45 -10.04 -4.57 -4.10
C PHE A 45 -10.92 -5.52 -3.25
N PRO A 46 -11.32 -6.68 -3.78
CA PRO A 46 -11.83 -7.77 -2.96
C PRO A 46 -10.66 -8.47 -2.25
N LEU A 47 -10.82 -8.73 -0.95
CA LEU A 47 -9.79 -9.46 -0.17
C LEU A 47 -9.70 -10.91 -0.65
N TYR A 48 -8.56 -11.34 -1.15
CA TYR A 48 -8.30 -12.70 -1.56
C TYR A 48 -7.20 -13.33 -0.71
N TRP A 49 -7.52 -14.45 -0.04
CA TRP A 49 -6.57 -15.15 0.82
C TRP A 49 -5.88 -14.22 1.83
N PHE A 50 -6.67 -13.37 2.48
CA PHE A 50 -6.20 -12.38 3.46
C PHE A 50 -5.18 -11.38 2.91
N SER A 51 -5.18 -11.15 1.59
CA SER A 51 -4.23 -10.27 0.91
C SER A 51 -4.86 -9.60 -0.29
N VAL A 52 -4.06 -8.82 -1.01
CA VAL A 52 -4.46 -8.20 -2.28
C VAL A 52 -4.56 -9.24 -3.40
N PRO A 53 -5.42 -9.02 -4.41
CA PRO A 53 -5.43 -9.82 -5.64
C PRO A 53 -4.06 -9.81 -6.34
N ALA A 54 -3.74 -10.90 -7.04
CA ALA A 54 -2.45 -11.07 -7.72
C ALA A 54 -2.13 -9.93 -8.69
N ILE A 55 -3.12 -9.41 -9.40
CA ILE A 55 -2.94 -8.27 -10.32
C ILE A 55 -2.48 -7.00 -9.59
N MET A 56 -3.03 -6.73 -8.41
CA MET A 56 -2.64 -5.57 -7.59
C MET A 56 -1.24 -5.77 -7.00
N LYS A 57 -0.92 -6.99 -6.54
CA LYS A 57 0.44 -7.32 -6.08
C LYS A 57 1.45 -7.12 -7.21
N GLY A 58 1.12 -7.57 -8.42
CA GLY A 58 1.95 -7.36 -9.61
C GLY A 58 2.13 -5.89 -9.97
N TRP A 59 1.09 -5.06 -9.79
CA TRP A 59 1.19 -3.61 -9.95
C TRP A 59 2.16 -3.00 -8.93
N ILE A 60 2.01 -3.34 -7.64
CA ILE A 60 2.93 -2.88 -6.58
C ILE A 60 4.37 -3.28 -6.90
N ASP A 61 4.62 -4.55 -7.25
CA ASP A 61 5.96 -5.07 -7.53
C ASP A 61 6.63 -4.37 -8.72
N ARG A 62 5.85 -3.91 -9.70
CA ARG A 62 6.37 -3.28 -10.91
C ARG A 62 6.47 -1.77 -10.81
N VAL A 63 5.53 -1.11 -10.12
CA VAL A 63 5.42 0.36 -10.06
C VAL A 63 6.18 0.95 -8.88
N PHE A 64 6.31 0.21 -7.76
CA PHE A 64 7.15 0.65 -6.65
C PHE A 64 8.63 0.43 -7.01
N VAL A 65 9.15 1.27 -7.88
CA VAL A 65 10.49 1.10 -8.45
C VAL A 65 11.59 1.60 -7.52
N SER A 66 12.67 0.82 -7.48
CA SER A 66 13.88 1.20 -6.76
C SER A 66 14.52 2.45 -7.38
N GLY A 67 14.90 3.39 -6.54
CA GLY A 67 15.48 4.68 -6.96
C GLY A 67 14.48 5.84 -6.86
N GLU A 68 13.21 5.61 -7.19
CA GLU A 68 12.14 6.62 -7.09
C GLU A 68 11.30 6.42 -5.83
N VAL A 69 10.68 5.26 -5.66
CA VAL A 69 9.77 4.98 -4.55
C VAL A 69 10.52 4.56 -3.29
N TYR A 70 11.54 3.73 -3.44
CA TYR A 70 12.37 3.25 -2.34
C TYR A 70 13.83 3.05 -2.77
N GLY A 71 14.70 2.69 -1.83
CA GLY A 71 16.08 2.26 -2.10
C GLY A 71 17.13 3.02 -1.33
N GLY A 72 18.22 2.35 -1.00
CA GLY A 72 19.22 2.88 -0.07
C GLY A 72 18.61 3.09 1.33
N LYS A 73 18.71 4.31 1.85
CA LYS A 73 18.06 4.71 3.12
C LYS A 73 16.70 5.41 2.92
N ARG A 74 16.11 5.32 1.73
CA ARG A 74 14.79 5.91 1.41
C ARG A 74 13.69 4.89 1.69
N PHE A 75 13.19 4.86 2.91
CA PHE A 75 12.04 4.07 3.32
C PHE A 75 11.38 4.70 4.56
N TYR A 76 10.15 4.34 4.88
CA TYR A 76 9.29 4.96 5.89
C TYR A 76 9.27 6.49 5.75
N ASP A 77 9.54 7.21 6.83
CA ASP A 77 9.57 8.68 6.88
C ASP A 77 10.58 9.35 5.93
N ARG A 78 11.40 8.55 5.22
CA ARG A 78 12.31 8.97 4.14
C ARG A 78 11.97 8.35 2.79
N GLY A 79 10.84 7.65 2.68
CA GLY A 79 10.37 7.02 1.45
C GLY A 79 10.11 8.00 0.31
N GLY A 80 10.12 7.52 -0.91
CA GLY A 80 9.94 8.37 -2.11
C GLY A 80 8.55 8.96 -2.27
N LEU A 81 7.56 8.39 -1.58
CA LEU A 81 6.16 8.84 -1.60
C LEU A 81 5.78 9.69 -0.37
N LYS A 82 6.77 10.14 0.42
CA LYS A 82 6.53 11.00 1.59
C LYS A 82 5.66 12.20 1.24
N GLY A 83 4.71 12.52 2.12
CA GLY A 83 3.75 13.62 1.95
C GLY A 83 2.52 13.26 1.13
N ARG A 84 2.41 12.01 0.68
CA ARG A 84 1.23 11.46 0.01
C ARG A 84 0.50 10.49 0.93
N LYS A 85 -0.80 10.39 0.76
CA LYS A 85 -1.66 9.49 1.55
C LYS A 85 -2.01 8.22 0.79
N ALA A 86 -2.25 7.13 1.52
CA ALA A 86 -2.84 5.91 0.99
C ALA A 86 -4.12 5.56 1.76
N LEU A 87 -5.18 5.22 1.04
CA LEU A 87 -6.40 4.63 1.60
C LEU A 87 -6.58 3.23 1.01
N VAL A 88 -6.75 2.25 1.87
CA VAL A 88 -7.07 0.87 1.47
C VAL A 88 -8.55 0.64 1.70
N CYS A 89 -9.29 0.36 0.62
CA CYS A 89 -10.69 0.00 0.63
C CYS A 89 -10.83 -1.44 0.15
N PHE A 90 -11.48 -2.30 0.92
CA PHE A 90 -11.66 -3.68 0.45
C PHE A 90 -12.98 -4.29 0.93
N SER A 91 -13.46 -5.25 0.15
CA SER A 91 -14.63 -6.05 0.46
C SER A 91 -14.24 -7.48 0.82
N LEU A 92 -15.03 -8.13 1.65
CA LEU A 92 -14.83 -9.54 2.02
C LEU A 92 -16.15 -10.21 2.40
N GLY A 93 -16.13 -11.55 2.47
CA GLY A 93 -17.28 -12.36 2.89
C GLY A 93 -17.40 -12.54 4.40
N GLY A 94 -16.37 -12.24 5.18
CA GLY A 94 -16.36 -12.36 6.63
C GLY A 94 -17.16 -11.26 7.32
N GLN A 95 -17.53 -11.50 8.58
CA GLN A 95 -18.23 -10.54 9.42
C GLN A 95 -17.23 -9.79 10.31
N GLU A 96 -17.54 -8.54 10.66
CA GLU A 96 -16.65 -7.65 11.40
C GLU A 96 -16.11 -8.26 12.71
N HIS A 97 -16.97 -8.92 13.49
CA HIS A 97 -16.56 -9.53 14.76
C HIS A 97 -15.47 -10.61 14.63
N MET A 98 -15.34 -11.23 13.44
CA MET A 98 -14.28 -12.21 13.16
C MET A 98 -12.89 -11.56 13.08
N PHE A 99 -12.84 -10.24 12.85
CA PHE A 99 -11.64 -9.43 12.69
C PHE A 99 -11.44 -8.43 13.84
N ALA A 100 -12.14 -8.63 14.94
CA ALA A 100 -11.90 -7.88 16.17
C ALA A 100 -10.65 -8.42 16.90
N GLU A 101 -10.17 -7.70 17.92
CA GLU A 101 -8.98 -8.07 18.72
C GLU A 101 -9.02 -9.52 19.23
N ARG A 102 -10.21 -10.02 19.63
CA ARG A 102 -10.46 -11.41 20.04
C ARG A 102 -11.17 -12.24 18.98
N GLY A 103 -11.29 -11.74 17.76
CA GLY A 103 -11.89 -12.46 16.65
C GLY A 103 -10.98 -13.57 16.15
N ILE A 104 -11.56 -14.56 15.46
CA ILE A 104 -10.83 -15.73 14.96
C ILE A 104 -9.66 -15.37 14.01
N HIS A 105 -9.75 -14.21 13.34
CA HIS A 105 -8.72 -13.76 12.40
C HIS A 105 -7.83 -12.65 12.98
N GLY A 106 -8.17 -12.11 14.16
CA GLY A 106 -7.50 -10.95 14.73
C GLY A 106 -7.78 -9.65 13.97
N PRO A 107 -7.21 -8.51 14.41
CA PRO A 107 -7.51 -7.20 13.84
C PRO A 107 -7.02 -7.07 12.37
N VAL A 108 -7.80 -6.33 11.58
CA VAL A 108 -7.55 -6.07 10.16
C VAL A 108 -6.14 -5.53 9.91
N GLU A 109 -5.69 -4.59 10.72
CA GLU A 109 -4.36 -3.97 10.58
C GLU A 109 -3.25 -4.99 10.79
N GLY A 110 -3.44 -5.94 11.72
CA GLY A 110 -2.51 -7.05 11.94
C GLY A 110 -2.45 -7.99 10.74
N MET A 111 -3.60 -8.34 10.20
CA MET A 111 -3.73 -9.20 9.01
C MET A 111 -3.12 -8.55 7.77
N LEU A 112 -3.35 -7.25 7.56
CA LEU A 112 -2.85 -6.49 6.41
C LEU A 112 -1.49 -5.81 6.64
N LYS A 113 -0.82 -6.09 7.75
CA LYS A 113 0.49 -5.50 8.08
C LYS A 113 1.51 -5.58 6.93
N PRO A 114 1.63 -6.68 6.16
CA PRO A 114 2.53 -6.73 5.01
C PRO A 114 2.22 -5.68 3.94
N LEU A 115 0.94 -5.35 3.72
CA LEU A 115 0.54 -4.28 2.81
C LEU A 115 0.71 -2.91 3.45
N LEU A 116 0.06 -2.67 4.59
CA LEU A 116 -0.03 -1.34 5.22
C LEU A 116 1.35 -0.83 5.64
N GLN A 117 2.11 -1.65 6.35
CA GLN A 117 3.46 -1.29 6.81
C GLN A 117 4.53 -1.66 5.78
N GLY A 118 4.55 -2.92 5.34
CA GLY A 118 5.66 -3.48 4.55
C GLY A 118 5.74 -2.95 3.11
N SER A 119 4.63 -2.48 2.54
CA SER A 119 4.59 -1.90 1.20
C SER A 119 4.32 -0.40 1.24
N LEU A 120 3.17 0.02 1.78
CA LEU A 120 2.71 1.41 1.66
C LEU A 120 3.49 2.36 2.56
N ALA A 121 3.54 2.11 3.87
CA ALA A 121 4.32 2.95 4.79
C ALA A 121 5.83 2.85 4.50
N TYR A 122 6.34 1.66 4.12
CA TYR A 122 7.72 1.49 3.71
C TYR A 122 8.10 2.39 2.52
N ALA A 123 7.17 2.59 1.58
CA ALA A 123 7.36 3.50 0.44
C ALA A 123 7.27 4.99 0.83
N GLY A 124 6.84 5.31 2.05
CA GLY A 124 6.72 6.67 2.57
C GLY A 124 5.30 7.25 2.57
N LEU A 125 4.29 6.45 2.24
CA LEU A 125 2.90 6.90 2.28
C LEU A 125 2.39 7.03 3.72
N ASP A 126 1.63 8.09 3.99
CA ASP A 126 0.81 8.24 5.19
C ASP A 126 -0.44 7.36 5.02
N VAL A 127 -0.43 6.18 5.64
CA VAL A 127 -1.48 5.17 5.45
C VAL A 127 -2.65 5.47 6.38
N LEU A 128 -3.81 5.75 5.81
CA LEU A 128 -5.05 5.96 6.56
C LEU A 128 -5.62 4.63 7.03
N PRO A 129 -6.42 4.60 8.12
CA PRO A 129 -7.13 3.40 8.55
C PRO A 129 -7.93 2.79 7.38
N PRO A 130 -7.91 1.48 7.17
CA PRO A 130 -8.63 0.84 6.07
C PRO A 130 -10.16 1.10 6.13
N PHE A 131 -10.81 1.17 4.97
CA PHE A 131 -12.26 1.06 4.85
C PHE A 131 -12.64 -0.36 4.49
N VAL A 132 -13.50 -0.99 5.26
CA VAL A 132 -13.86 -2.40 5.10
C VAL A 132 -15.34 -2.54 4.79
N ALA A 133 -15.66 -3.12 3.65
CA ALA A 133 -17.00 -3.54 3.29
C ALA A 133 -17.23 -4.99 3.76
N TRP A 134 -17.88 -5.13 4.92
CA TRP A 134 -18.08 -6.42 5.57
C TRP A 134 -19.19 -7.25 4.93
N HIS A 135 -18.99 -8.55 4.85
CA HIS A 135 -20.00 -9.58 4.53
C HIS A 135 -20.72 -9.37 3.20
N VAL A 136 -20.11 -8.67 2.27
CA VAL A 136 -20.73 -8.16 1.03
C VAL A 136 -21.50 -9.21 0.23
N PRO A 137 -21.05 -10.47 0.04
CA PRO A 137 -21.79 -11.46 -0.73
C PRO A 137 -23.11 -11.90 -0.08
N TYR A 138 -23.30 -11.66 1.23
CA TYR A 138 -24.38 -12.25 2.04
C TYR A 138 -25.33 -11.23 2.67
N ILE A 139 -25.20 -9.95 2.35
CA ILE A 139 -26.06 -8.86 2.84
C ILE A 139 -27.05 -8.42 1.75
N THR A 140 -28.06 -7.65 2.16
CA THR A 140 -29.08 -7.12 1.23
C THR A 140 -28.54 -5.99 0.35
N ASP A 141 -29.28 -5.63 -0.70
CA ASP A 141 -28.91 -4.52 -1.59
C ASP A 141 -28.97 -3.17 -0.87
N GLU A 142 -29.90 -3.02 0.08
CA GLU A 142 -30.01 -1.84 0.93
C GLU A 142 -28.74 -1.69 1.81
N ALA A 143 -28.29 -2.80 2.40
CA ALA A 143 -27.05 -2.79 3.21
C ALA A 143 -25.81 -2.50 2.36
N ARG A 144 -25.74 -2.99 1.11
CA ARG A 144 -24.66 -2.64 0.17
C ARG A 144 -24.69 -1.16 -0.18
N SER A 145 -25.91 -0.62 -0.41
CA SER A 145 -26.10 0.81 -0.69
C SER A 145 -25.64 1.67 0.49
N GLN A 146 -25.92 1.24 1.73
CA GLN A 146 -25.44 1.95 2.92
C GLN A 146 -23.92 1.96 3.01
N ILE A 147 -23.25 0.86 2.73
CA ILE A 147 -21.76 0.79 2.68
C ILE A 147 -21.21 1.82 1.67
N LEU A 148 -21.84 1.99 0.53
CA LEU A 148 -21.41 2.97 -0.47
C LEU A 148 -21.60 4.41 0.01
N GLU A 149 -22.72 4.71 0.71
CA GLU A 149 -22.92 6.03 1.30
C GLU A 149 -21.92 6.30 2.44
N ASP A 150 -21.60 5.29 3.25
CA ASP A 150 -20.58 5.39 4.30
C ASP A 150 -19.18 5.68 3.70
N LEU A 151 -18.83 4.99 2.62
CA LEU A 151 -17.57 5.25 1.90
C LEU A 151 -17.55 6.67 1.32
N LYS A 152 -18.65 7.11 0.70
CA LYS A 152 -18.78 8.45 0.15
C LYS A 152 -18.67 9.52 1.24
N HIS A 153 -19.31 9.32 2.38
CA HIS A 153 -19.20 10.20 3.53
C HIS A 153 -17.75 10.28 4.01
N ARG A 154 -17.08 9.15 4.17
CA ARG A 154 -15.68 9.11 4.59
C ARG A 154 -14.75 9.82 3.61
N LEU A 155 -14.94 9.61 2.29
CA LEU A 155 -14.12 10.27 1.28
C LEU A 155 -14.30 11.80 1.29
N ALA A 156 -15.50 12.29 1.63
CA ALA A 156 -15.76 13.73 1.78
C ALA A 156 -15.09 14.34 3.03
N HIS A 157 -14.77 13.52 4.04
CA HIS A 157 -14.18 13.94 5.31
C HIS A 157 -12.78 13.36 5.56
N LEU A 158 -12.08 12.96 4.51
CA LEU A 158 -10.80 12.25 4.57
C LEU A 158 -9.69 13.03 5.28
N GLN A 159 -9.79 14.35 5.31
CA GLN A 159 -8.88 15.25 6.03
C GLN A 159 -8.95 15.08 7.55
N GLU A 160 -10.02 14.49 8.08
CA GLU A 160 -10.21 14.23 9.51
C GLU A 160 -9.53 12.94 9.97
N ASP A 161 -9.23 12.03 9.00
CA ASP A 161 -8.55 10.77 9.29
C ASP A 161 -7.12 11.01 9.76
N GLN A 162 -6.75 10.37 10.87
CA GLN A 162 -5.37 10.33 11.33
C GLN A 162 -4.66 9.11 10.73
N PRO A 163 -3.48 9.26 10.12
CA PRO A 163 -2.70 8.14 9.62
C PRO A 163 -2.35 7.13 10.72
N LEU A 164 -2.25 5.87 10.34
CA LEU A 164 -1.72 4.81 11.19
C LEU A 164 -0.27 5.13 11.56
N THR A 165 0.12 4.76 12.77
CA THR A 165 1.49 4.98 13.26
C THR A 165 2.39 3.82 12.87
N PHE A 166 3.50 4.14 12.20
CA PHE A 166 4.55 3.20 11.83
C PHE A 166 5.92 3.66 12.37
N PRO A 167 6.94 2.79 12.38
CA PRO A 167 8.25 3.15 12.87
C PRO A 167 8.85 4.37 12.13
N SER A 168 9.35 5.35 12.88
CA SER A 168 10.19 6.43 12.35
C SER A 168 11.66 6.04 12.42
N LEU A 169 12.43 6.32 11.38
CA LEU A 169 13.87 6.06 11.34
C LEU A 169 14.67 6.88 12.38
N GLU A 170 14.08 7.92 12.95
CA GLU A 170 14.66 8.68 14.06
C GLU A 170 14.85 7.84 15.33
N ASN A 171 14.09 6.74 15.47
CA ASN A 171 14.16 5.83 16.61
C ASN A 171 15.22 4.71 16.40
N PHE A 172 16.04 4.79 15.36
CA PHE A 172 17.01 3.76 14.99
C PHE A 172 18.39 4.37 14.70
N ASP A 173 19.43 3.61 15.01
CA ASP A 173 20.81 3.97 14.67
C ASP A 173 21.10 3.77 13.15
N GLU A 174 22.34 4.04 12.73
CA GLU A 174 22.74 3.88 11.32
C GLU A 174 22.66 2.43 10.81
N ARG A 175 22.68 1.45 11.72
CA ARG A 175 22.54 0.02 11.44
C ARG A 175 21.11 -0.49 11.61
N LEU A 176 20.16 0.42 11.84
CA LEU A 176 18.75 0.13 12.09
C LEU A 176 18.49 -0.66 13.38
N ASN A 177 19.36 -0.57 14.37
CA ASN A 177 19.06 -1.04 15.72
C ASN A 177 18.21 0.00 16.42
N PRO A 178 17.19 -0.42 17.21
CA PRO A 178 16.40 0.53 18.02
C PRO A 178 17.30 1.34 18.95
N LEU A 179 17.09 2.66 18.98
CA LEU A 179 17.66 3.53 20.00
C LEU A 179 16.94 3.24 21.33
N ARG A 180 17.68 3.26 22.44
CA ARG A 180 17.13 2.99 23.78
C ARG A 180 16.38 4.19 24.31
#